data_02b74c0b426206404f525105f76458f0
#
_entry.id   02b74c0b426206404f525105f76458f0
#
_cell.length_a   1.000
_cell.length_b   1.000
_cell.length_c   1.000
_cell.angle_alpha   90.00
_cell.angle_beta   90.00
_cell.angle_gamma   90.00
#
_symmetry.space_group_name_H-M   'P 1'
#
loop_
_entity.id
_entity.type
_entity.pdbx_description
1 polymer ?
#
loop_
_entity_poly.entity_id
_entity_poly.type
_entity_poly.pdbx_seq_one_letter_code
_entity_poly.pdbx_strand_id
1 'polypeptide(L)'
;IPNIDYYIPDRNEDGYGISKRGVDYAHSTGVKLIIVLDCGIKAIEEIAYAKSLGIDFIVCDHHVPDEQLPCAVAILNPKLAGSTYPYPHLSGCGVGFKFMQAFAMDNGIPADQLYPLLDLVAVSIASDLVPIVGENRILAFHGIKQINHSPSIGLKAIINVCGLEEKEISINDIIFKIGPR
;
A
#
# COMPACT_ATOMS: atom_id res chain seq x y z
N ILE A 1 -10.69 -9.72 -9.90
CA ILE A 1 -9.73 -10.82 -10.13
C ILE A 1 -10.28 -12.05 -9.44
N PRO A 2 -10.58 -13.16 -10.17
CA PRO A 2 -11.25 -14.33 -9.56
C PRO A 2 -10.33 -15.17 -8.65
N ASN A 3 -9.02 -15.09 -8.83
CA ASN A 3 -8.03 -15.85 -8.07
C ASN A 3 -7.09 -14.85 -7.37
N ILE A 4 -7.42 -14.52 -6.14
CA ILE A 4 -6.60 -13.66 -5.28
C ILE A 4 -6.41 -14.35 -3.94
N ASP A 5 -5.20 -14.28 -3.42
CA ASP A 5 -4.85 -14.73 -2.08
C ASP A 5 -3.94 -13.69 -1.44
N TYR A 6 -3.64 -13.85 -0.15
CA TYR A 6 -2.77 -12.94 0.58
C TYR A 6 -1.87 -13.72 1.53
N TYR A 7 -0.70 -13.16 1.82
CA TYR A 7 0.23 -13.66 2.83
C TYR A 7 0.54 -12.54 3.81
N ILE A 8 0.42 -12.83 5.10
CA ILE A 8 0.79 -11.90 6.17
C ILE A 8 2.07 -12.45 6.81
N PRO A 9 3.22 -11.78 6.66
CA PRO A 9 4.48 -12.21 7.26
C PRO A 9 4.39 -12.27 8.78
N ASP A 10 4.96 -13.31 9.40
CA ASP A 10 5.19 -13.33 10.84
C ASP A 10 6.40 -12.45 11.16
N ARG A 11 6.19 -11.43 11.99
CA ARG A 11 7.23 -10.43 12.29
C ARG A 11 8.48 -11.04 12.97
N ASN A 12 8.34 -12.15 13.69
CA ASN A 12 9.43 -12.80 14.39
C ASN A 12 10.16 -13.81 13.49
N GLU A 13 9.46 -14.47 12.57
CA GLU A 13 10.02 -15.52 11.70
C GLU A 13 10.45 -14.97 10.34
N ASP A 14 9.63 -14.10 9.74
CA ASP A 14 9.84 -13.57 8.38
C ASP A 14 10.54 -12.21 8.36
N GLY A 15 10.49 -11.46 9.46
CA GLY A 15 10.98 -10.09 9.53
C GLY A 15 10.03 -9.09 8.88
N TYR A 16 10.59 -7.99 8.35
CA TYR A 16 9.84 -6.93 7.69
C TYR A 16 9.91 -7.09 6.16
N GLY A 17 8.78 -6.90 5.50
CA GLY A 17 8.69 -6.86 4.04
C GLY A 17 8.50 -8.23 3.40
N ILE A 18 9.17 -8.44 2.25
CA ILE A 18 9.08 -9.70 1.51
C ILE A 18 9.99 -10.74 2.16
N SER A 19 9.45 -11.94 2.38
CA SER A 19 10.23 -13.08 2.89
C SER A 19 10.30 -14.22 1.86
N LYS A 20 11.36 -15.01 1.92
CA LYS A 20 11.47 -16.24 1.11
C LYS A 20 10.33 -17.21 1.42
N ARG A 21 9.90 -17.31 2.69
CA ARG A 21 8.77 -18.12 3.12
C ARG A 21 7.45 -17.69 2.46
N GLY A 22 7.22 -16.36 2.34
CA GLY A 22 6.08 -15.84 1.60
C GLY A 22 6.13 -16.18 0.10
N VAL A 23 7.32 -16.15 -0.50
CA VAL A 23 7.54 -16.60 -1.88
C VAL A 23 7.27 -18.09 -2.03
N ASP A 24 7.75 -18.92 -1.09
CA ASP A 24 7.51 -20.38 -1.11
C ASP A 24 6.01 -20.69 -0.97
N TYR A 25 5.30 -19.97 -0.10
CA TYR A 25 3.85 -20.09 0.02
C TYR A 25 3.16 -19.76 -1.32
N ALA A 26 3.50 -18.63 -1.93
CA ALA A 26 2.96 -18.23 -3.22
C ALA A 26 3.24 -19.27 -4.32
N HIS A 27 4.46 -19.84 -4.34
CA HIS A 27 4.81 -20.89 -5.28
C HIS A 27 3.97 -22.14 -5.06
N SER A 28 3.81 -22.59 -3.81
CA SER A 28 3.04 -23.79 -3.45
C SER A 28 1.54 -23.68 -3.78
N THR A 29 0.99 -22.46 -3.79
CA THR A 29 -0.40 -22.17 -4.14
C THR A 29 -0.60 -21.82 -5.62
N GLY A 30 0.47 -21.85 -6.43
CA GLY A 30 0.41 -21.64 -7.87
C GLY A 30 0.29 -20.17 -8.30
N VAL A 31 0.56 -19.23 -7.40
CA VAL A 31 0.59 -17.78 -7.68
C VAL A 31 1.63 -17.48 -8.76
N LYS A 32 1.29 -16.60 -9.70
CA LYS A 32 2.15 -16.17 -10.82
C LYS A 32 2.57 -14.72 -10.74
N LEU A 33 1.84 -13.90 -9.99
CA LEU A 33 2.12 -12.49 -9.81
C LEU A 33 1.91 -12.10 -8.35
N ILE A 34 2.90 -11.45 -7.77
CA ILE A 34 2.81 -10.83 -6.44
C ILE A 34 2.85 -9.31 -6.62
N ILE A 35 1.86 -8.63 -6.06
CA ILE A 35 1.84 -7.17 -5.97
C ILE A 35 2.17 -6.81 -4.53
N VAL A 36 3.27 -6.09 -4.33
CA VAL A 36 3.67 -5.63 -3.00
C VAL A 36 3.38 -4.15 -2.84
N LEU A 37 2.86 -3.79 -1.68
CA LEU A 37 2.49 -2.42 -1.33
C LEU A 37 3.30 -1.99 -0.11
N ASP A 38 3.89 -0.80 -0.17
CA ASP A 38 4.63 -0.16 0.92
C ASP A 38 5.94 -0.89 1.32
N CYS A 39 6.44 -1.74 0.44
CA CYS A 39 7.72 -2.44 0.61
C CYS A 39 8.23 -2.97 -0.73
N GLY A 40 9.42 -3.57 -0.70
CA GLY A 40 9.93 -4.35 -1.83
C GLY A 40 11.01 -3.67 -2.66
N ILE A 41 11.18 -2.34 -2.56
CA ILE A 41 12.20 -1.65 -3.37
C ILE A 41 13.63 -2.12 -3.06
N LYS A 42 13.86 -2.69 -1.87
CA LYS A 42 15.15 -3.23 -1.43
C LYS A 42 15.21 -4.76 -1.40
N ALA A 43 14.14 -5.45 -1.75
CA ALA A 43 14.03 -6.91 -1.70
C ALA A 43 14.63 -7.57 -2.95
N ILE A 44 15.93 -7.37 -3.17
CA ILE A 44 16.63 -7.80 -4.38
C ILE A 44 16.71 -9.32 -4.45
N GLU A 45 17.13 -9.96 -3.36
CA GLU A 45 17.31 -11.41 -3.30
C GLU A 45 15.98 -12.17 -3.35
N GLU A 46 14.97 -11.69 -2.61
CA GLU A 46 13.65 -12.31 -2.54
C GLU A 46 12.94 -12.26 -3.88
N ILE A 47 13.00 -11.13 -4.58
CA ILE A 47 12.39 -10.98 -5.91
C ILE A 47 13.17 -11.79 -6.97
N ALA A 48 14.49 -11.85 -6.88
CA ALA A 48 15.27 -12.73 -7.75
C ALA A 48 14.96 -14.20 -7.52
N TYR A 49 14.79 -14.61 -6.27
CA TYR A 49 14.37 -15.96 -5.90
C TYR A 49 12.98 -16.28 -6.46
N ALA A 50 12.01 -15.41 -6.28
CA ALA A 50 10.66 -15.58 -6.83
C ALA A 50 10.67 -15.72 -8.36
N LYS A 51 11.47 -14.89 -9.02
CA LYS A 51 11.65 -14.97 -10.47
C LYS A 51 12.19 -16.34 -10.93
N SER A 52 13.12 -16.94 -10.17
CA SER A 52 13.64 -18.29 -10.45
C SER A 52 12.56 -19.37 -10.34
N LEU A 53 11.49 -19.11 -9.57
CA LEU A 53 10.31 -19.98 -9.42
C LEU A 53 9.19 -19.65 -10.40
N GLY A 54 9.39 -18.70 -11.33
CA GLY A 54 8.39 -18.27 -12.31
C GLY A 54 7.28 -17.41 -11.73
N ILE A 55 7.58 -16.62 -10.69
CA ILE A 55 6.67 -15.67 -10.07
C ILE A 55 7.17 -14.26 -10.37
N ASP A 56 6.32 -13.44 -10.95
CA ASP A 56 6.57 -12.04 -11.25
C ASP A 56 6.18 -11.13 -10.06
N PHE A 57 6.82 -9.95 -10.00
CA PHE A 57 6.52 -8.94 -9.00
C PHE A 57 6.18 -7.59 -9.62
N ILE A 58 5.17 -6.92 -9.05
CA ILE A 58 4.94 -5.49 -9.19
C ILE A 58 5.22 -4.86 -7.82
N VAL A 59 6.15 -3.91 -7.77
CA VAL A 59 6.53 -3.21 -6.55
C VAL A 59 5.90 -1.82 -6.54
N CYS A 60 5.03 -1.55 -5.54
CA CYS A 60 4.45 -0.23 -5.28
C CYS A 60 5.01 0.27 -3.94
N ASP A 61 6.07 1.06 -3.98
CA ASP A 61 6.82 1.47 -2.79
C ASP A 61 7.16 2.97 -2.83
N HIS A 62 7.47 3.54 -1.69
CA HIS A 62 7.84 4.94 -1.55
C HIS A 62 9.16 5.15 -0.78
N HIS A 63 9.76 4.06 -0.31
CA HIS A 63 11.07 4.12 0.35
C HIS A 63 12.17 4.56 -0.63
N VAL A 64 13.24 5.12 -0.11
CA VAL A 64 14.38 5.54 -0.94
C VAL A 64 15.03 4.29 -1.53
N PRO A 65 15.13 4.20 -2.85
CA PRO A 65 15.78 3.07 -3.51
C PRO A 65 17.29 3.09 -3.27
N ASP A 66 17.91 1.93 -3.31
CA ASP A 66 19.36 1.78 -3.37
C ASP A 66 19.85 1.91 -4.83
N GLU A 67 21.15 1.85 -5.06
CA GLU A 67 21.72 1.90 -6.42
C GLU A 67 21.23 0.75 -7.30
N GLN A 68 21.07 -0.43 -6.70
CA GLN A 68 20.56 -1.61 -7.39
C GLN A 68 19.06 -1.75 -7.12
N LEU A 69 18.28 -1.95 -8.18
CA LEU A 69 16.85 -2.20 -8.11
C LEU A 69 16.54 -3.69 -8.23
N PRO A 70 15.44 -4.16 -7.58
CA PRO A 70 14.99 -5.53 -7.73
C PRO A 70 14.53 -5.82 -9.16
N CYS A 71 14.68 -7.07 -9.61
CA CYS A 71 14.32 -7.51 -10.95
C CYS A 71 12.81 -7.79 -11.13
N ALA A 72 11.97 -6.90 -10.58
CA ALA A 72 10.52 -6.92 -10.74
C ALA A 72 10.10 -6.57 -12.18
N VAL A 73 8.91 -7.02 -12.61
CA VAL A 73 8.36 -6.68 -13.93
C VAL A 73 7.92 -5.21 -14.01
N ALA A 74 7.54 -4.63 -12.88
CA ALA A 74 7.26 -3.20 -12.76
C ALA A 74 7.62 -2.69 -11.37
N ILE A 75 8.13 -1.46 -11.30
CA ILE A 75 8.42 -0.75 -10.06
C ILE A 75 7.78 0.62 -10.13
N LEU A 76 6.81 0.87 -9.25
CA LEU A 76 6.17 2.16 -9.08
C LEU A 76 6.73 2.76 -7.78
N ASN A 77 7.61 3.73 -7.93
CA ASN A 77 8.16 4.47 -6.81
C ASN A 77 8.48 5.90 -7.27
N PRO A 78 7.86 6.93 -6.67
CA PRO A 78 8.04 8.31 -7.09
C PRO A 78 9.46 8.86 -6.82
N LYS A 79 10.28 8.13 -6.03
CA LYS A 79 11.67 8.52 -5.69
C LYS A 79 12.72 7.83 -6.56
N LEU A 80 12.32 7.07 -7.58
CA LEU A 80 13.28 6.50 -8.54
C LEU A 80 14.06 7.59 -9.26
N ALA A 81 15.32 7.33 -9.52
CA ALA A 81 16.12 8.18 -10.38
C ALA A 81 15.46 8.29 -11.77
N GLY A 82 15.23 9.51 -12.24
CA GLY A 82 14.54 9.76 -13.51
C GLY A 82 13.00 9.64 -13.44
N SER A 83 12.40 9.48 -12.26
CA SER A 83 10.95 9.54 -12.11
C SER A 83 10.42 10.89 -12.59
N THR A 84 9.38 10.85 -13.42
CA THR A 84 8.65 12.04 -13.87
C THR A 84 7.37 12.28 -13.05
N TYR A 85 7.12 11.48 -12.03
CA TYR A 85 5.96 11.68 -11.17
C TYR A 85 6.09 13.00 -10.39
N PRO A 86 5.09 13.88 -10.43
CA PRO A 86 5.23 15.26 -9.96
C PRO A 86 5.29 15.40 -8.43
N TYR A 87 4.95 14.36 -7.66
CA TYR A 87 4.89 14.40 -6.21
C TYR A 87 5.65 13.22 -5.56
N PRO A 88 6.88 13.45 -5.04
CA PRO A 88 7.74 12.35 -4.56
C PRO A 88 7.40 11.83 -3.14
N HIS A 89 6.44 12.43 -2.45
CA HIS A 89 6.17 12.16 -1.03
C HIS A 89 4.88 11.36 -0.79
N LEU A 90 4.39 10.61 -1.78
CA LEU A 90 3.27 9.69 -1.54
C LEU A 90 3.62 8.70 -0.43
N SER A 91 2.62 8.30 0.37
CA SER A 91 2.74 7.12 1.24
C SER A 91 2.73 5.83 0.42
N GLY A 92 3.15 4.71 1.00
CA GLY A 92 3.16 3.43 0.29
C GLY A 92 1.77 3.01 -0.22
N CYS A 93 0.73 3.12 0.62
CA CYS A 93 -0.65 2.93 0.20
C CYS A 93 -1.08 3.95 -0.87
N GLY A 94 -0.58 5.19 -0.80
CA GLY A 94 -0.79 6.22 -1.83
C GLY A 94 -0.26 5.79 -3.20
N VAL A 95 0.93 5.19 -3.27
CA VAL A 95 1.49 4.63 -4.51
C VAL A 95 0.60 3.50 -5.04
N GLY A 96 0.18 2.58 -4.17
CA GLY A 96 -0.76 1.52 -4.54
C GLY A 96 -2.09 2.06 -5.06
N PHE A 97 -2.62 3.11 -4.44
CA PHE A 97 -3.84 3.77 -4.90
C PHE A 97 -3.66 4.39 -6.29
N LYS A 98 -2.52 5.01 -6.59
CA LYS A 98 -2.21 5.54 -7.92
C LYS A 98 -2.09 4.43 -8.96
N PHE A 99 -1.52 3.30 -8.61
CA PHE A 99 -1.52 2.11 -9.45
C PHE A 99 -2.94 1.65 -9.79
N MET A 100 -3.82 1.58 -8.78
CA MET A 100 -5.23 1.23 -8.99
C MET A 100 -5.98 2.26 -9.84
N GLN A 101 -5.67 3.55 -9.69
CA GLN A 101 -6.25 4.59 -10.54
C GLN A 101 -5.84 4.41 -12.01
N ALA A 102 -4.56 4.18 -12.29
CA ALA A 102 -4.08 3.94 -13.65
C ALA A 102 -4.75 2.69 -14.25
N PHE A 103 -4.79 1.58 -13.50
CA PHE A 103 -5.47 0.36 -13.91
C PHE A 103 -6.96 0.60 -14.21
N ALA A 104 -7.65 1.36 -13.37
CA ALA A 104 -9.06 1.68 -13.56
C ALA A 104 -9.28 2.50 -14.83
N MET A 105 -8.43 3.50 -15.10
CA MET A 105 -8.50 4.31 -16.32
C MET A 105 -8.32 3.46 -17.59
N ASP A 106 -7.32 2.58 -17.60
CA ASP A 106 -7.03 1.72 -18.74
C ASP A 106 -8.12 0.66 -19.00
N ASN A 107 -8.87 0.28 -17.96
CA ASN A 107 -9.91 -0.74 -18.05
C ASN A 107 -11.34 -0.16 -18.03
N GLY A 108 -11.51 1.17 -18.11
CA GLY A 108 -12.82 1.80 -18.12
C GLY A 108 -13.62 1.64 -16.83
N ILE A 109 -12.93 1.43 -15.70
CA ILE A 109 -13.56 1.33 -14.38
C ILE A 109 -13.82 2.74 -13.86
N PRO A 110 -15.06 3.08 -13.46
CA PRO A 110 -15.39 4.39 -12.92
C PRO A 110 -14.55 4.74 -11.67
N ALA A 111 -14.03 5.97 -11.63
CA ALA A 111 -13.14 6.41 -10.54
C ALA A 111 -13.79 6.40 -9.15
N ASP A 112 -15.12 6.55 -9.08
CA ASP A 112 -15.89 6.52 -7.84
C ASP A 112 -15.86 5.15 -7.15
N GLN A 113 -15.60 4.07 -7.89
CA GLN A 113 -15.39 2.74 -7.30
C GLN A 113 -14.11 2.65 -6.46
N LEU A 114 -13.17 3.57 -6.65
CA LEU A 114 -11.93 3.62 -5.88
C LEU A 114 -12.04 4.54 -4.65
N TYR A 115 -13.01 5.45 -4.61
CA TYR A 115 -13.13 6.42 -3.51
C TYR A 115 -13.29 5.79 -2.12
N PRO A 116 -13.97 4.64 -1.94
CA PRO A 116 -14.00 3.97 -0.65
C PRO A 116 -12.61 3.61 -0.09
N LEU A 117 -11.62 3.37 -0.95
CA LEU A 117 -10.24 3.03 -0.56
C LEU A 117 -9.45 4.23 -0.01
N LEU A 118 -9.97 5.45 -0.15
CA LEU A 118 -9.30 6.66 0.35
C LEU A 118 -9.20 6.68 1.88
N ASP A 119 -10.04 5.96 2.57
CA ASP A 119 -9.95 5.80 4.03
C ASP A 119 -8.61 5.13 4.43
N LEU A 120 -8.21 4.06 3.74
CA LEU A 120 -6.93 3.38 3.96
C LEU A 120 -5.75 4.28 3.57
N VAL A 121 -5.89 5.05 2.48
CA VAL A 121 -4.85 6.01 2.06
C VAL A 121 -4.63 7.08 3.11
N ALA A 122 -5.70 7.63 3.70
CA ALA A 122 -5.59 8.62 4.77
C ALA A 122 -4.92 8.05 6.03
N VAL A 123 -5.23 6.80 6.38
CA VAL A 123 -4.56 6.10 7.50
C VAL A 123 -3.08 5.94 7.21
N SER A 124 -2.70 5.49 6.01
CA SER A 124 -1.30 5.34 5.62
C SER A 124 -0.55 6.68 5.67
N ILE A 125 -1.11 7.76 5.09
CA ILE A 125 -0.49 9.09 5.11
C ILE A 125 -0.22 9.55 6.55
N ALA A 126 -1.17 9.35 7.45
CA ALA A 126 -1.07 9.79 8.83
C ALA A 126 -0.13 8.91 9.65
N SER A 127 -0.18 7.60 9.48
CA SER A 127 0.63 6.64 10.25
C SER A 127 2.10 6.67 9.84
N ASP A 128 2.38 6.90 8.57
CA ASP A 128 3.71 6.93 7.99
C ASP A 128 4.40 8.32 8.13
N LEU A 129 3.67 9.30 8.68
CA LEU A 129 4.12 10.67 8.93
C LEU A 129 4.72 11.34 7.68
N VAL A 130 4.22 11.00 6.49
CA VAL A 130 4.62 11.67 5.26
C VAL A 130 4.08 13.12 5.20
N PRO A 131 4.73 14.04 4.47
CA PRO A 131 4.29 15.44 4.40
C PRO A 131 2.84 15.55 3.91
N ILE A 132 1.97 16.19 4.70
CA ILE A 132 0.54 16.43 4.38
C ILE A 132 0.41 17.72 3.57
N VAL A 133 1.09 17.76 2.43
CA VAL A 133 1.04 18.85 1.45
C VAL A 133 0.81 18.27 0.05
N GLY A 134 0.57 19.09 -0.94
CA GLY A 134 0.38 18.65 -2.32
C GLY A 134 -0.69 17.54 -2.44
N GLU A 135 -0.34 16.44 -3.11
CA GLU A 135 -1.28 15.34 -3.37
C GLU A 135 -1.71 14.61 -2.10
N ASN A 136 -0.80 14.39 -1.13
CA ASN A 136 -1.16 13.78 0.15
C ASN A 136 -2.23 14.57 0.89
N ARG A 137 -2.22 15.91 0.82
CA ARG A 137 -3.26 16.74 1.43
C ARG A 137 -4.62 16.49 0.82
N ILE A 138 -4.69 16.35 -0.51
CA ILE A 138 -5.94 16.07 -1.22
C ILE A 138 -6.46 14.68 -0.84
N LEU A 139 -5.59 13.68 -0.90
CA LEU A 139 -5.95 12.29 -0.57
C LEU A 139 -6.38 12.16 0.90
N ALA A 140 -5.64 12.76 1.85
CA ALA A 140 -5.99 12.75 3.26
C ALA A 140 -7.32 13.46 3.54
N PHE A 141 -7.57 14.59 2.90
CA PHE A 141 -8.83 15.33 3.06
C PHE A 141 -10.04 14.49 2.65
N HIS A 142 -9.98 13.86 1.49
CA HIS A 142 -11.08 13.01 1.02
C HIS A 142 -11.14 11.70 1.81
N GLY A 143 -10.01 11.13 2.20
CA GLY A 143 -9.97 9.92 3.01
C GLY A 143 -10.52 10.12 4.42
N ILE A 144 -10.24 11.24 5.08
CA ILE A 144 -10.84 11.56 6.38
C ILE A 144 -12.36 11.73 6.26
N LYS A 145 -12.84 12.35 5.17
CA LYS A 145 -14.29 12.40 4.90
C LYS A 145 -14.88 11.01 4.72
N GLN A 146 -14.18 10.12 4.01
CA GLN A 146 -14.60 8.73 3.82
C GLN A 146 -14.65 7.97 5.16
N ILE A 147 -13.63 8.13 6.02
CA ILE A 147 -13.59 7.56 7.37
C ILE A 147 -14.82 7.98 8.18
N ASN A 148 -15.18 9.25 8.14
CA ASN A 148 -16.29 9.79 8.92
C ASN A 148 -17.67 9.47 8.33
N HIS A 149 -17.75 9.19 7.03
CA HIS A 149 -19.03 8.89 6.37
C HIS A 149 -19.32 7.39 6.30
N SER A 150 -18.37 6.62 5.79
CA SER A 150 -18.54 5.18 5.56
C SER A 150 -17.17 4.48 5.54
N PRO A 151 -16.55 4.27 6.72
CA PRO A 151 -15.27 3.59 6.81
C PRO A 151 -15.38 2.12 6.36
N SER A 152 -14.30 1.57 5.84
CA SER A 152 -14.19 0.13 5.57
C SER A 152 -14.45 -0.68 6.85
N ILE A 153 -14.91 -1.92 6.68
CA ILE A 153 -15.35 -2.77 7.81
C ILE A 153 -14.23 -2.94 8.86
N GLY A 154 -13.00 -3.21 8.40
CA GLY A 154 -11.86 -3.36 9.30
C GLY A 154 -11.52 -2.06 10.04
N LEU A 155 -11.52 -0.94 9.34
CA LEU A 155 -11.24 0.36 9.94
C LEU A 155 -12.34 0.76 10.95
N LYS A 156 -13.61 0.47 10.65
CA LYS A 156 -14.71 0.67 11.58
C LYS A 156 -14.52 -0.12 12.88
N ALA A 157 -14.06 -1.37 12.77
CA ALA A 157 -13.77 -2.18 13.96
C ALA A 157 -12.62 -1.58 14.80
N ILE A 158 -11.57 -1.07 14.15
CA ILE A 158 -10.47 -0.38 14.87
C ILE A 158 -10.96 0.91 15.54
N ILE A 159 -11.79 1.71 14.86
CA ILE A 159 -12.40 2.92 15.42
C ILE A 159 -13.16 2.59 16.70
N ASN A 160 -13.95 1.52 16.69
CA ASN A 160 -14.71 1.04 17.86
C ASN A 160 -13.75 0.64 19.01
N VAL A 161 -12.74 -0.15 18.72
CA VAL A 161 -11.73 -0.55 19.73
C VAL A 161 -11.02 0.67 20.34
N CYS A 162 -10.87 1.75 19.55
CA CYS A 162 -10.28 3.01 20.02
C CYS A 162 -11.26 3.91 20.80
N GLY A 163 -12.55 3.54 20.91
CA GLY A 163 -13.59 4.35 21.58
C GLY A 163 -13.85 5.66 20.87
N LEU A 164 -13.90 5.66 19.54
CA LEU A 164 -14.03 6.86 18.70
C LEU A 164 -15.36 6.91 17.92
N GLU A 165 -16.32 6.03 18.19
CA GLU A 165 -17.56 5.86 17.42
C GLU A 165 -18.45 7.12 17.43
N GLU A 166 -18.46 7.82 18.55
CA GLU A 166 -19.34 8.99 18.79
C GLU A 166 -18.68 10.33 18.45
N LYS A 167 -17.57 10.27 17.70
CA LYS A 167 -16.73 11.44 17.46
C LYS A 167 -16.34 11.55 16.00
N GLU A 168 -16.26 12.77 15.49
CA GLU A 168 -15.63 13.04 14.20
C GLU A 168 -14.12 12.74 14.26
N ILE A 169 -13.66 11.82 13.44
CA ILE A 169 -12.26 11.38 13.35
C ILE A 169 -11.42 12.47 12.69
N SER A 170 -10.39 12.91 13.39
CA SER A 170 -9.39 13.86 12.90
C SER A 170 -8.10 13.14 12.49
N ILE A 171 -7.21 13.86 11.79
CA ILE A 171 -5.87 13.35 11.45
C ILE A 171 -5.08 12.96 12.71
N ASN A 172 -5.22 13.71 13.81
CA ASN A 172 -4.57 13.38 15.07
C ASN A 172 -5.08 12.08 15.69
N ASP A 173 -6.37 11.78 15.54
CA ASP A 173 -6.90 10.50 16.02
C ASP A 173 -6.34 9.33 15.22
N ILE A 174 -6.11 9.53 13.92
CA ILE A 174 -5.45 8.51 13.10
C ILE A 174 -4.01 8.30 13.58
N ILE A 175 -3.22 9.38 13.70
CA ILE A 175 -1.80 9.31 14.12
C ILE A 175 -1.64 8.63 15.48
N PHE A 176 -2.44 9.03 16.46
CA PHE A 176 -2.17 8.68 17.86
C PHE A 176 -3.03 7.54 18.41
N LYS A 177 -4.10 7.16 17.73
CA LYS A 177 -5.05 6.15 18.24
C LYS A 177 -5.28 5.00 17.27
N ILE A 178 -5.50 5.29 15.98
CA ILE A 178 -5.83 4.28 14.97
C ILE A 178 -4.55 3.62 14.42
N GLY A 179 -3.60 4.42 13.95
CA GLY A 179 -2.36 3.93 13.34
C GLY A 179 -1.51 3.00 14.22
N PRO A 180 -1.42 3.20 15.54
CA PRO A 180 -0.68 2.29 16.43
C PRO A 180 -1.36 0.94 16.69
N ARG A 181 -2.55 0.68 16.19
CA ARG A 181 -3.31 -0.57 16.39
C ARG A 181 -3.18 -1.52 15.22
#